data_0e684dde7da36c8468f44d3b04621e20
#
_entry.id   0e684dde7da36c8468f44d3b04621e20
#
_cell.length_a   1.000
_cell.length_b   1.000
_cell.length_c   1.000
_cell.angle_alpha   90.00
_cell.angle_beta   90.00
_cell.angle_gamma   90.00
#
_symmetry.space_group_name_H-M   'P 1'
#
loop_
_entity.id
_entity.type
_entity.pdbx_description
1 polymer ?
#
loop_
_entity_poly.entity_id
_entity_poly.type
_entity_poly.pdbx_seq_one_letter_code
_entity_poly.pdbx_strand_id
1 'polypeptide(L)'
;NRGRSSGLADGIVITPSHNPPESGGFKYNPCNGGPADSDITRWIENRANQLLAAGLAGVKRISLSHALRAPTTHRHDYLNSYVDDLHKVIDLQVIADSGLRLGVDPLGGAGVRYWPAIAERYKLNLEVVNTQVDPTFRFMRLDWDGRVRMDPSSSFAMQGLLALKDRYQVAFACDPDHDRHGIVTPGMGLLQPNNYLAVAIDYLFQNRPQWRADAAIGKTVVSSSLIDRVSRKLGRRLYEVPVGFKYFAAGLFDGSLGFAGEESAGASFLRRDGSVWSTDKDGLIPALLAAEMTARSGRDPAERYQALVQELGEPVSTRIDAAATPVQKKQLSKLTPAQIHSTELAGETIQSILSHAPGNQDAIGGLKVVTANGWFAARPSGTEDIYKIYAESFIGQQHLQRLVAEAQQIVDAAIAD
;
A
#
# COMPACT_ATOMS: atom_id res chain seq x y z
N ASN A 1 5.78 -7.02 20.46
CA ASN A 1 4.93 -8.03 21.13
C ASN A 1 5.26 -9.48 20.74
N ARG A 2 6.08 -9.65 19.68
CA ARG A 2 6.46 -10.98 19.18
C ARG A 2 7.07 -11.84 20.30
N GLY A 3 6.58 -13.08 20.45
CA GLY A 3 7.05 -14.03 21.46
C GLY A 3 6.65 -13.70 22.91
N ARG A 4 5.76 -12.71 23.11
CA ARG A 4 5.26 -12.33 24.43
C ARG A 4 3.81 -12.75 24.60
N SER A 5 3.48 -13.22 25.80
CA SER A 5 2.09 -13.50 26.24
C SER A 5 1.56 -12.47 27.24
N SER A 6 2.44 -11.61 27.78
CA SER A 6 2.09 -10.56 28.75
C SER A 6 2.97 -9.34 28.54
N GLY A 7 2.60 -8.20 29.16
CA GLY A 7 3.32 -6.94 28.99
C GLY A 7 3.30 -6.48 27.53
N LEU A 8 2.20 -6.70 26.84
CA LEU A 8 2.03 -6.31 25.45
C LEU A 8 1.90 -4.80 25.34
N ALA A 9 2.51 -4.23 24.29
CA ALA A 9 2.41 -2.83 23.94
C ALA A 9 1.47 -2.64 22.75
N ASP A 10 0.84 -1.50 22.68
CA ASP A 10 0.18 -0.94 21.52
C ASP A 10 0.92 0.31 21.03
N GLY A 11 0.52 0.86 19.90
CA GLY A 11 1.20 1.98 19.28
C GLY A 11 0.24 3.08 18.82
N ILE A 12 0.71 4.32 18.90
CA ILE A 12 0.08 5.48 18.29
C ILE A 12 1.09 6.12 17.34
N VAL A 13 0.70 6.31 16.08
CA VAL A 13 1.49 6.99 15.06
C VAL A 13 0.80 8.31 14.71
N ILE A 14 1.49 9.42 14.96
CA ILE A 14 0.97 10.77 14.62
C ILE A 14 1.34 11.06 13.18
N THR A 15 0.36 11.00 12.28
CA THR A 15 0.58 11.17 10.85
C THR A 15 -0.72 11.45 10.09
N PRO A 16 -0.70 12.37 9.10
CA PRO A 16 -1.74 12.50 8.08
C PRO A 16 -1.43 11.63 6.84
N SER A 17 -0.43 10.72 6.90
CA SER A 17 0.08 9.96 5.73
C SER A 17 0.60 10.93 4.64
N HIS A 18 0.21 10.73 3.38
CA HIS A 18 0.56 11.53 2.21
C HIS A 18 -0.40 12.71 1.95
N ASN A 19 -1.34 12.97 2.85
CA ASN A 19 -2.33 14.04 2.71
C ASN A 19 -1.68 15.44 2.78
N PRO A 20 -2.37 16.49 2.28
CA PRO A 20 -1.87 17.86 2.32
C PRO A 20 -1.39 18.31 3.71
N PRO A 21 -0.45 19.28 3.79
CA PRO A 21 0.18 19.69 5.04
C PRO A 21 -0.77 20.21 6.13
N GLU A 22 -1.93 20.73 5.72
CA GLU A 22 -2.98 21.20 6.64
C GLU A 22 -3.75 20.05 7.31
N SER A 23 -3.61 18.82 6.82
CA SER A 23 -4.26 17.64 7.38
C SER A 23 -3.54 17.16 8.64
N GLY A 24 -4.31 16.76 9.64
CA GLY A 24 -3.82 16.08 10.83
C GLY A 24 -4.32 14.65 10.87
N GLY A 25 -3.79 13.85 11.79
CA GLY A 25 -4.28 12.51 12.03
C GLY A 25 -3.42 11.70 12.99
N PHE A 26 -3.94 10.58 13.39
CA PHE A 26 -3.18 9.55 14.09
C PHE A 26 -3.72 8.17 13.74
N LYS A 27 -2.84 7.18 13.81
CA LYS A 27 -3.18 5.77 13.65
C LYS A 27 -3.01 5.08 14.99
N TYR A 28 -3.90 4.15 15.33
CA TYR A 28 -3.78 3.27 16.50
C TYR A 28 -3.53 1.84 16.03
N ASN A 29 -2.47 1.26 16.55
CA ASN A 29 -2.07 -0.11 16.30
C ASN A 29 -2.18 -0.90 17.62
N PRO A 30 -3.16 -1.78 17.77
CA PRO A 30 -3.33 -2.61 18.97
C PRO A 30 -2.18 -3.62 19.11
N CYS A 31 -2.23 -4.43 20.13
CA CYS A 31 -1.14 -5.34 20.51
C CYS A 31 -0.75 -6.38 19.44
N ASN A 32 -1.56 -6.59 18.39
CA ASN A 32 -1.19 -7.38 17.21
C ASN A 32 -0.22 -6.64 16.27
N GLY A 33 0.01 -5.34 16.48
CA GLY A 33 0.96 -4.51 15.73
C GLY A 33 0.44 -3.98 14.38
N GLY A 34 -0.67 -4.50 13.87
CA GLY A 34 -1.30 -4.02 12.65
C GLY A 34 -2.28 -2.88 12.91
N PRO A 35 -2.85 -2.26 11.85
CA PRO A 35 -3.87 -1.23 11.98
C PRO A 35 -5.10 -1.77 12.73
N ALA A 36 -5.69 -0.94 13.60
CA ALA A 36 -6.85 -1.32 14.39
C ALA A 36 -8.09 -1.62 13.52
N ASP A 37 -8.88 -2.58 13.96
CA ASP A 37 -10.16 -2.93 13.35
C ASP A 37 -11.21 -1.83 13.51
N SER A 38 -12.26 -1.90 12.68
CA SER A 38 -13.28 -0.85 12.59
C SER A 38 -14.15 -0.71 13.84
N ASP A 39 -14.29 -1.75 14.66
CA ASP A 39 -14.96 -1.70 15.95
C ASP A 39 -14.14 -0.90 16.97
N ILE A 40 -12.83 -1.10 17.01
CA ILE A 40 -11.90 -0.38 17.87
C ILE A 40 -11.84 1.11 17.45
N THR A 41 -11.63 1.39 16.16
CA THR A 41 -11.54 2.78 15.67
C THR A 41 -12.85 3.53 15.88
N ARG A 42 -14.00 2.89 15.67
CA ARG A 42 -15.32 3.47 15.94
C ARG A 42 -15.55 3.75 17.41
N TRP A 43 -15.09 2.85 18.28
CA TRP A 43 -15.17 3.08 19.73
C TRP A 43 -14.36 4.30 20.14
N ILE A 44 -13.11 4.42 19.63
CA ILE A 44 -12.22 5.56 19.91
C ILE A 44 -12.86 6.86 19.40
N GLU A 45 -13.35 6.87 18.16
CA GLU A 45 -14.02 8.01 17.55
C GLU A 45 -15.24 8.48 18.35
N ASN A 46 -16.13 7.54 18.68
CA ASN A 46 -17.33 7.85 19.45
C ASN A 46 -16.96 8.39 20.85
N ARG A 47 -15.93 7.85 21.49
CA ARG A 47 -15.46 8.34 22.79
C ARG A 47 -14.85 9.73 22.67
N ALA A 48 -14.04 10.00 21.65
CA ALA A 48 -13.48 11.30 21.38
C ALA A 48 -14.58 12.35 21.17
N ASN A 49 -15.59 12.03 20.36
CA ASN A 49 -16.73 12.92 20.08
C ASN A 49 -17.57 13.20 21.35
N GLN A 50 -17.77 12.21 22.23
CA GLN A 50 -18.43 12.44 23.51
C GLN A 50 -17.65 13.42 24.40
N LEU A 51 -16.31 13.27 24.46
CA LEU A 51 -15.46 14.18 25.21
C LEU A 51 -15.48 15.60 24.65
N LEU A 52 -15.46 15.73 23.31
CA LEU A 52 -15.59 17.03 22.63
C LEU A 52 -16.93 17.69 22.92
N ALA A 53 -18.03 16.96 22.82
CA ALA A 53 -19.37 17.44 23.12
C ALA A 53 -19.52 17.90 24.59
N ALA A 54 -18.79 17.24 25.51
CA ALA A 54 -18.74 17.63 26.94
C ALA A 54 -17.73 18.76 27.24
N GLY A 55 -17.24 19.49 26.20
CA GLY A 55 -16.26 20.55 26.39
C GLY A 55 -14.93 20.09 26.99
N LEU A 56 -14.57 18.81 26.75
CA LEU A 56 -13.36 18.17 27.28
C LEU A 56 -13.30 18.05 28.82
N ALA A 57 -14.41 18.19 29.51
CA ALA A 57 -14.48 18.20 30.99
C ALA A 57 -13.90 16.91 31.63
N GLY A 58 -13.91 15.76 30.93
CA GLY A 58 -13.33 14.51 31.41
C GLY A 58 -11.86 14.29 31.04
N VAL A 59 -11.22 15.20 30.31
CA VAL A 59 -9.85 15.04 29.82
C VAL A 59 -8.83 15.53 30.85
N LYS A 60 -8.06 14.60 31.41
CA LYS A 60 -6.95 14.93 32.31
C LYS A 60 -5.75 15.42 31.51
N ARG A 61 -5.17 16.54 31.92
CA ARG A 61 -3.99 17.13 31.26
C ARG A 61 -2.90 17.43 32.26
N ILE A 62 -1.66 17.25 31.84
CA ILE A 62 -0.46 17.66 32.58
C ILE A 62 0.44 18.45 31.62
N SER A 63 1.36 19.24 32.15
CA SER A 63 2.33 19.94 31.31
C SER A 63 3.28 18.96 30.61
N LEU A 64 3.73 19.30 29.39
CA LEU A 64 4.70 18.50 28.64
C LEU A 64 5.98 18.25 29.49
N SER A 65 6.47 19.29 30.17
CA SER A 65 7.66 19.18 31.03
C SER A 65 7.48 18.17 32.18
N HIS A 66 6.26 18.07 32.74
CA HIS A 66 5.94 17.06 33.75
C HIS A 66 5.90 15.67 33.11
N ALA A 67 5.20 15.52 31.97
CA ALA A 67 5.12 14.24 31.26
C ALA A 67 6.49 13.69 30.88
N LEU A 68 7.40 14.55 30.37
CA LEU A 68 8.75 14.12 29.97
C LEU A 68 9.64 13.68 31.14
N ARG A 69 9.32 14.09 32.37
CA ARG A 69 10.03 13.66 33.59
C ARG A 69 9.36 12.52 34.33
N ALA A 70 8.19 12.09 33.87
CA ALA A 70 7.46 11.01 34.53
C ALA A 70 8.29 9.70 34.43
N PRO A 71 8.31 8.88 35.52
CA PRO A 71 9.06 7.62 35.51
C PRO A 71 8.54 6.59 34.50
N THR A 72 7.35 6.83 33.95
CA THR A 72 6.73 6.02 32.90
C THR A 72 7.08 6.48 31.48
N THR A 73 7.82 7.60 31.34
CA THR A 73 8.22 8.14 30.03
C THR A 73 9.63 7.72 29.70
N HIS A 74 9.80 6.93 28.66
CA HIS A 74 11.09 6.43 28.19
C HIS A 74 11.32 6.82 26.74
N ARG A 75 12.59 7.12 26.41
CA ARG A 75 13.01 7.27 25.01
C ARG A 75 13.43 5.93 24.45
N HIS A 76 13.14 5.68 23.18
CA HIS A 76 13.58 4.50 22.47
C HIS A 76 14.26 4.89 21.16
N ASP A 77 15.35 4.22 20.82
CA ASP A 77 16.05 4.38 19.56
C ASP A 77 15.43 3.48 18.49
N TYR A 78 14.42 4.00 17.84
CA TYR A 78 13.74 3.29 16.74
C TYR A 78 14.65 3.18 15.50
N LEU A 79 15.52 4.17 15.25
CA LEU A 79 16.36 4.21 14.05
C LEU A 79 17.33 3.05 14.04
N ASN A 80 18.21 2.94 15.04
CA ASN A 80 19.21 1.87 15.05
C ASN A 80 18.56 0.50 15.18
N SER A 81 17.50 0.35 15.98
CA SER A 81 16.77 -0.92 16.11
C SER A 81 16.21 -1.40 14.78
N TYR A 82 15.70 -0.49 13.94
CA TYR A 82 15.16 -0.81 12.63
C TYR A 82 16.29 -1.12 11.64
N VAL A 83 17.28 -0.23 11.54
CA VAL A 83 18.38 -0.37 10.59
C VAL A 83 19.16 -1.66 10.83
N ASP A 84 19.45 -2.01 12.10
CA ASP A 84 20.16 -3.24 12.44
C ASP A 84 19.41 -4.51 12.04
N ASP A 85 18.08 -4.47 11.97
CA ASP A 85 17.25 -5.64 11.65
C ASP A 85 17.00 -5.82 10.14
N LEU A 86 17.25 -4.79 9.30
CA LEU A 86 16.94 -4.81 7.86
C LEU A 86 17.57 -5.98 7.10
N HIS A 87 18.78 -6.42 7.47
CA HIS A 87 19.45 -7.55 6.83
C HIS A 87 18.69 -8.87 6.95
N LYS A 88 17.73 -8.96 7.89
CA LYS A 88 16.89 -10.14 8.05
C LYS A 88 15.77 -10.22 7.01
N VAL A 89 15.43 -9.11 6.37
CA VAL A 89 14.36 -9.04 5.37
C VAL A 89 14.89 -8.80 3.96
N ILE A 90 15.94 -7.99 3.81
CA ILE A 90 16.61 -7.66 2.55
C ILE A 90 18.03 -8.21 2.55
N ASP A 91 18.50 -8.71 1.40
CA ASP A 91 19.88 -9.09 1.20
C ASP A 91 20.74 -7.85 0.86
N LEU A 92 21.07 -7.09 1.91
CA LEU A 92 21.80 -5.83 1.76
C LEU A 92 23.25 -6.04 1.32
N GLN A 93 23.81 -7.24 1.55
CA GLN A 93 25.16 -7.56 1.11
C GLN A 93 25.26 -7.63 -0.41
N VAL A 94 24.28 -8.28 -1.08
CA VAL A 94 24.29 -8.34 -2.55
C VAL A 94 24.13 -6.96 -3.18
N ILE A 95 23.39 -6.04 -2.53
CA ILE A 95 23.27 -4.65 -3.00
C ILE A 95 24.62 -3.94 -2.87
N ALA A 96 25.28 -4.06 -1.73
CA ALA A 96 26.59 -3.45 -1.48
C ALA A 96 27.66 -3.94 -2.49
N ASP A 97 27.73 -5.26 -2.69
CA ASP A 97 28.71 -5.88 -3.59
C ASP A 97 28.49 -5.53 -5.06
N SER A 98 27.25 -5.21 -5.45
CA SER A 98 26.91 -4.85 -6.83
C SER A 98 27.43 -3.48 -7.26
N GLY A 99 27.69 -2.57 -6.31
CA GLY A 99 28.07 -1.19 -6.59
C GLY A 99 27.00 -0.34 -7.29
N LEU A 100 25.74 -0.79 -7.31
CA LEU A 100 24.62 -0.04 -7.90
C LEU A 100 24.52 1.37 -7.32
N ARG A 101 24.38 2.37 -8.18
CA ARG A 101 24.06 3.73 -7.77
C ARG A 101 22.55 3.83 -7.53
N LEU A 102 22.19 4.11 -6.29
CA LEU A 102 20.82 4.22 -5.84
C LEU A 102 20.48 5.66 -5.48
N GLY A 103 19.25 6.07 -5.78
CA GLY A 103 18.71 7.38 -5.37
C GLY A 103 17.48 7.21 -4.50
N VAL A 104 17.32 8.07 -3.48
CA VAL A 104 16.10 8.07 -2.68
C VAL A 104 15.61 9.49 -2.40
N ASP A 105 14.31 9.70 -2.58
CA ASP A 105 13.60 10.89 -2.12
C ASP A 105 12.65 10.50 -0.98
N PRO A 106 12.95 10.86 0.27
CA PRO A 106 12.06 10.62 1.40
C PRO A 106 10.84 11.56 1.45
N LEU A 107 10.62 12.39 0.43
CA LEU A 107 9.54 13.37 0.31
C LEU A 107 9.35 14.21 1.58
N GLY A 108 10.46 14.58 2.26
CA GLY A 108 10.45 15.37 3.49
C GLY A 108 9.91 14.64 4.73
N GLY A 109 9.75 13.33 4.66
CA GLY A 109 9.12 12.52 5.69
C GLY A 109 10.08 12.01 6.78
N ALA A 110 9.56 11.13 7.62
CA ALA A 110 10.26 10.57 8.79
C ALA A 110 11.55 9.82 8.45
N GLY A 111 11.64 9.24 7.25
CA GLY A 111 12.80 8.47 6.79
C GLY A 111 14.03 9.30 6.40
N VAL A 112 13.97 10.64 6.39
CA VAL A 112 15.12 11.50 6.03
C VAL A 112 16.39 11.10 6.81
N ARG A 113 16.25 10.65 8.06
CA ARG A 113 17.37 10.18 8.89
C ARG A 113 17.68 8.70 8.72
N TYR A 114 16.73 7.90 8.28
CA TYR A 114 16.90 6.45 8.14
C TYR A 114 17.77 6.11 6.93
N TRP A 115 17.54 6.76 5.80
CA TRP A 115 18.26 6.47 4.55
C TRP A 115 19.77 6.66 4.64
N PRO A 116 20.31 7.77 5.20
CA PRO A 116 21.76 7.90 5.42
C PRO A 116 22.31 6.83 6.37
N ALA A 117 21.58 6.49 7.43
CA ALA A 117 22.00 5.46 8.38
C ALA A 117 22.04 4.06 7.74
N ILE A 118 21.08 3.75 6.86
CA ILE A 118 21.07 2.50 6.06
C ILE A 118 22.28 2.48 5.12
N ALA A 119 22.53 3.57 4.39
CA ALA A 119 23.62 3.68 3.46
C ALA A 119 24.99 3.47 4.17
N GLU A 120 25.19 4.11 5.31
CA GLU A 120 26.40 4.00 6.12
C GLU A 120 26.57 2.59 6.69
N ARG A 121 25.53 2.05 7.35
CA ARG A 121 25.57 0.74 8.02
C ARG A 121 25.89 -0.39 7.05
N TYR A 122 25.31 -0.36 5.86
CA TYR A 122 25.43 -1.43 4.87
C TYR A 122 26.33 -1.08 3.69
N LYS A 123 27.02 0.07 3.74
CA LYS A 123 27.96 0.55 2.71
C LYS A 123 27.32 0.60 1.31
N LEU A 124 26.08 1.07 1.24
CA LEU A 124 25.38 1.20 -0.02
C LEU A 124 25.77 2.51 -0.72
N ASN A 125 25.95 2.45 -2.04
CA ASN A 125 26.12 3.65 -2.88
C ASN A 125 24.74 4.30 -3.12
N LEU A 126 24.19 4.91 -2.07
CA LEU A 126 22.84 5.48 -2.02
C LEU A 126 22.92 6.97 -1.72
N GLU A 127 22.33 7.76 -2.62
CA GLU A 127 22.21 9.21 -2.50
C GLU A 127 20.80 9.58 -2.04
N VAL A 128 20.68 10.37 -0.98
CA VAL A 128 19.42 11.01 -0.57
C VAL A 128 19.30 12.32 -1.32
N VAL A 129 18.43 12.38 -2.32
CA VAL A 129 18.36 13.52 -3.25
C VAL A 129 17.66 14.75 -2.66
N ASN A 130 16.85 14.56 -1.61
CA ASN A 130 16.17 15.63 -0.91
C ASN A 130 16.21 15.37 0.60
N THR A 131 16.95 16.21 1.32
CA THR A 131 17.07 16.12 2.78
C THR A 131 16.25 17.20 3.52
N GLN A 132 15.46 17.98 2.76
CA GLN A 132 14.69 19.08 3.33
C GLN A 132 13.53 18.53 4.17
N VAL A 133 13.42 19.05 5.40
CA VAL A 133 12.27 18.83 6.30
C VAL A 133 11.60 20.18 6.54
N ASP A 134 10.41 20.34 5.98
CA ASP A 134 9.61 21.55 6.11
C ASP A 134 8.15 21.16 6.37
N PRO A 135 7.56 21.50 7.52
CA PRO A 135 6.18 21.12 7.84
C PRO A 135 5.14 21.63 6.84
N THR A 136 5.49 22.63 6.03
CA THR A 136 4.60 23.15 4.98
C THR A 136 4.75 22.40 3.66
N PHE A 137 5.77 21.56 3.52
CA PHE A 137 6.11 20.83 2.28
C PHE A 137 6.16 21.70 1.03
N ARG A 138 6.49 23.00 1.15
CA ARG A 138 6.50 23.97 0.03
C ARG A 138 7.51 23.65 -1.08
N PHE A 139 8.43 22.73 -0.84
CA PHE A 139 9.36 22.23 -1.85
C PHE A 139 8.71 21.22 -2.81
N MET A 140 7.54 20.67 -2.42
CA MET A 140 6.78 19.76 -3.27
C MET A 140 6.05 20.53 -4.37
N ARG A 141 5.85 19.86 -5.51
CA ARG A 141 4.99 20.37 -6.57
C ARG A 141 3.52 20.10 -6.25
N LEU A 142 2.65 20.93 -6.81
CA LEU A 142 1.21 20.69 -6.70
C LEU A 142 0.83 19.45 -7.51
N ASP A 143 -0.04 18.63 -6.95
CA ASP A 143 -0.63 17.48 -7.61
C ASP A 143 -1.73 17.92 -8.59
N TRP A 144 -2.32 16.98 -9.33
CA TRP A 144 -3.36 17.23 -10.35
C TRP A 144 -4.55 18.04 -9.83
N ASP A 145 -4.85 17.96 -8.53
CA ASP A 145 -5.96 18.68 -7.87
C ASP A 145 -5.55 20.06 -7.31
N GLY A 146 -4.34 20.53 -7.62
CA GLY A 146 -3.80 21.80 -7.16
C GLY A 146 -3.37 21.82 -5.68
N ARG A 147 -3.27 20.67 -5.03
CA ARG A 147 -2.84 20.54 -3.63
C ARG A 147 -1.44 19.94 -3.53
N VAL A 148 -0.76 20.21 -2.45
CA VAL A 148 0.49 19.54 -2.10
C VAL A 148 0.16 18.16 -1.56
N ARG A 149 0.66 17.11 -2.23
CA ARG A 149 0.57 15.72 -1.77
C ARG A 149 1.95 15.06 -1.84
N MET A 150 2.25 14.23 -0.87
CA MET A 150 3.51 13.50 -0.80
C MET A 150 3.27 12.01 -1.14
N ASP A 151 2.54 11.78 -2.23
CA ASP A 151 2.18 10.42 -2.67
C ASP A 151 3.23 9.88 -3.65
N PRO A 152 4.00 8.83 -3.29
CA PRO A 152 5.03 8.26 -4.16
C PRO A 152 4.45 7.52 -5.38
N SER A 153 3.14 7.36 -5.49
CA SER A 153 2.46 6.86 -6.69
C SER A 153 2.10 7.96 -7.68
N SER A 154 2.16 9.24 -7.26
CA SER A 154 1.87 10.40 -8.12
C SER A 154 3.09 10.83 -8.91
N SER A 155 2.96 10.92 -10.24
CA SER A 155 4.01 11.46 -11.10
C SER A 155 4.32 12.94 -10.80
N PHE A 156 3.38 13.69 -10.24
CA PHE A 156 3.58 15.08 -9.82
C PHE A 156 4.49 15.15 -8.58
N ALA A 157 4.18 14.37 -7.54
CA ALA A 157 5.02 14.29 -6.34
C ALA A 157 6.43 13.78 -6.66
N MET A 158 6.53 12.84 -7.60
CA MET A 158 7.78 12.19 -8.00
C MET A 158 8.60 12.97 -9.04
N GLN A 159 8.16 14.14 -9.49
CA GLN A 159 8.80 14.88 -10.59
C GLN A 159 10.28 15.19 -10.33
N GLY A 160 10.64 15.50 -9.08
CA GLY A 160 12.04 15.75 -8.69
C GLY A 160 12.92 14.52 -8.92
N LEU A 161 12.45 13.36 -8.48
CA LEU A 161 13.19 12.10 -8.63
C LEU A 161 13.17 11.61 -10.09
N LEU A 162 12.06 11.78 -10.79
CA LEU A 162 11.93 11.44 -12.22
C LEU A 162 12.92 12.22 -13.10
N ALA A 163 13.18 13.47 -12.78
CA ALA A 163 14.19 14.28 -13.49
C ALA A 163 15.62 13.73 -13.31
N LEU A 164 15.85 12.90 -12.31
CA LEU A 164 17.15 12.30 -12.00
C LEU A 164 17.23 10.81 -12.37
N LYS A 165 16.21 10.24 -13.02
CA LYS A 165 16.08 8.80 -13.26
C LYS A 165 17.30 8.16 -13.93
N ASP A 166 17.95 8.89 -14.84
CA ASP A 166 19.10 8.38 -15.59
C ASP A 166 20.43 8.44 -14.81
N ARG A 167 20.43 9.03 -13.60
CA ARG A 167 21.60 9.06 -12.70
C ARG A 167 21.78 7.77 -11.90
N TYR A 168 20.71 7.00 -11.73
CA TYR A 168 20.65 5.82 -10.86
C TYR A 168 20.22 4.59 -11.64
N GLN A 169 20.72 3.41 -11.24
CA GLN A 169 20.19 2.16 -11.77
C GLN A 169 18.77 1.89 -11.25
N VAL A 170 18.50 2.28 -10.01
CA VAL A 170 17.17 2.29 -9.40
C VAL A 170 17.08 3.48 -8.45
N ALA A 171 15.97 4.17 -8.47
CA ALA A 171 15.66 5.17 -7.48
C ALA A 171 14.28 4.90 -6.85
N PHE A 172 14.06 5.40 -5.66
CA PHE A 172 12.83 5.16 -4.92
C PHE A 172 12.45 6.34 -4.03
N ALA A 173 11.19 6.38 -3.64
CA ALA A 173 10.67 7.34 -2.69
C ALA A 173 9.74 6.64 -1.70
N CYS A 174 9.51 7.30 -0.56
CA CYS A 174 8.48 6.93 0.40
C CYS A 174 7.67 8.15 0.77
N ASP A 175 6.41 7.95 1.15
CA ASP A 175 5.57 9.00 1.72
C ASP A 175 6.05 9.43 3.12
N PRO A 176 5.48 10.50 3.72
CA PRO A 176 6.02 11.06 4.96
C PRO A 176 6.10 10.10 6.14
N ASP A 177 5.19 9.16 6.29
CA ASP A 177 5.24 8.15 7.36
C ASP A 177 5.87 6.82 6.92
N HIS A 178 6.41 6.79 5.69
CA HIS A 178 7.20 5.68 5.13
C HIS A 178 6.48 4.32 5.10
N ASP A 179 5.14 4.35 4.97
CA ASP A 179 4.35 3.13 4.80
C ASP A 179 4.06 2.79 3.32
N ARG A 180 4.44 3.69 2.37
CA ARG A 180 4.30 3.51 0.92
C ARG A 180 5.63 3.67 0.20
N HIS A 181 5.68 3.13 -0.99
CA HIS A 181 6.87 3.18 -1.85
C HIS A 181 6.55 3.69 -3.26
N GLY A 182 7.53 4.32 -3.90
CA GLY A 182 7.55 4.61 -5.32
C GLY A 182 8.86 4.15 -5.92
N ILE A 183 8.82 3.44 -7.03
CA ILE A 183 10.00 2.89 -7.70
C ILE A 183 10.18 3.58 -9.05
N VAL A 184 11.39 4.09 -9.26
CA VAL A 184 11.78 4.78 -10.50
C VAL A 184 12.95 4.06 -11.14
N THR A 185 12.83 3.77 -12.43
CA THR A 185 13.87 3.16 -13.25
C THR A 185 14.20 4.02 -14.45
N PRO A 186 15.41 3.91 -15.03
CA PRO A 186 15.76 4.65 -16.22
C PRO A 186 14.79 4.41 -17.41
N GLY A 187 14.42 3.14 -17.63
CA GLY A 187 13.64 2.74 -18.80
C GLY A 187 12.18 3.19 -18.77
N MET A 188 11.48 3.00 -17.66
CA MET A 188 10.04 3.29 -17.53
C MET A 188 9.72 4.54 -16.70
N GLY A 189 10.70 5.12 -15.99
CA GLY A 189 10.42 6.15 -15.01
C GLY A 189 9.70 5.56 -13.81
N LEU A 190 8.58 6.15 -13.38
CA LEU A 190 7.78 5.69 -12.24
C LEU A 190 6.98 4.44 -12.60
N LEU A 191 7.26 3.33 -11.92
CA LEU A 191 6.43 2.13 -11.98
C LEU A 191 5.14 2.35 -11.19
N GLN A 192 4.01 2.01 -11.82
CA GLN A 192 2.73 2.01 -11.10
C GLN A 192 2.77 0.96 -9.96
N PRO A 193 2.17 1.25 -8.79
CA PRO A 193 2.24 0.35 -7.65
C PRO A 193 1.85 -1.10 -7.95
N ASN A 194 0.72 -1.31 -8.63
CA ASN A 194 0.27 -2.65 -9.02
C ASN A 194 1.31 -3.43 -9.87
N ASN A 195 2.00 -2.72 -10.76
CA ASN A 195 3.03 -3.31 -11.61
C ASN A 195 4.23 -3.77 -10.77
N TYR A 196 4.68 -2.89 -9.87
CA TYR A 196 5.77 -3.23 -8.98
C TYR A 196 5.41 -4.33 -7.98
N LEU A 197 4.20 -4.33 -7.41
CA LEU A 197 3.75 -5.41 -6.52
C LEU A 197 3.81 -6.77 -7.21
N ALA A 198 3.36 -6.87 -8.47
CA ALA A 198 3.42 -8.12 -9.22
C ALA A 198 4.88 -8.61 -9.40
N VAL A 199 5.81 -7.70 -9.72
CA VAL A 199 7.24 -8.00 -9.84
C VAL A 199 7.85 -8.42 -8.51
N ALA A 200 7.52 -7.70 -7.43
CA ALA A 200 7.99 -8.00 -6.08
C ALA A 200 7.55 -9.39 -5.62
N ILE A 201 6.29 -9.74 -5.87
CA ILE A 201 5.73 -11.07 -5.56
C ILE A 201 6.45 -12.16 -6.36
N ASP A 202 6.57 -11.99 -7.68
CA ASP A 202 7.25 -12.97 -8.55
C ASP A 202 8.69 -13.20 -8.08
N TYR A 203 9.41 -12.13 -7.74
CA TYR A 203 10.77 -12.22 -7.23
C TYR A 203 10.86 -12.89 -5.86
N LEU A 204 10.07 -12.44 -4.88
CA LEU A 204 10.14 -12.91 -3.51
C LEU A 204 9.87 -14.42 -3.41
N PHE A 205 8.79 -14.92 -4.01
CA PHE A 205 8.41 -16.32 -3.91
C PHE A 205 9.37 -17.27 -4.63
N GLN A 206 10.21 -16.75 -5.53
CA GLN A 206 11.30 -17.52 -6.17
C GLN A 206 12.63 -17.43 -5.40
N ASN A 207 12.82 -16.40 -4.54
CA ASN A 207 14.10 -16.10 -3.90
C ASN A 207 14.05 -16.15 -2.35
N ARG A 208 12.99 -16.70 -1.78
CA ARG A 208 12.81 -16.89 -0.32
C ARG A 208 12.54 -18.36 -0.01
N PRO A 209 13.56 -19.25 -0.16
CA PRO A 209 13.36 -20.71 -0.06
C PRO A 209 12.99 -21.18 1.37
N GLN A 210 13.20 -20.34 2.38
CA GLN A 210 12.83 -20.66 3.76
C GLN A 210 11.37 -20.31 4.10
N TRP A 211 10.66 -19.64 3.19
CA TRP A 211 9.25 -19.39 3.38
C TRP A 211 8.45 -20.69 3.27
N ARG A 212 7.39 -20.80 4.06
CA ARG A 212 6.49 -21.95 4.02
C ARG A 212 5.98 -22.19 2.59
N ALA A 213 5.89 -23.46 2.22
CA ALA A 213 5.38 -23.84 0.91
C ALA A 213 3.93 -23.42 0.67
N ASP A 214 3.13 -23.31 1.73
CA ASP A 214 1.73 -22.89 1.72
C ASP A 214 1.53 -21.37 1.97
N ALA A 215 2.62 -20.61 2.14
CA ALA A 215 2.52 -19.16 2.29
C ALA A 215 1.78 -18.53 1.10
N ALA A 216 0.74 -17.77 1.41
CA ALA A 216 -0.14 -17.15 0.44
C ALA A 216 0.31 -15.72 0.07
N ILE A 217 -0.30 -15.20 -1.01
CA ILE A 217 -0.13 -13.84 -1.50
C ILE A 217 -1.37 -13.04 -1.13
N GLY A 218 -1.19 -11.98 -0.32
CA GLY A 218 -2.26 -11.05 0.07
C GLY A 218 -2.39 -9.88 -0.90
N LYS A 219 -3.62 -9.60 -1.36
CA LYS A 219 -3.96 -8.39 -2.12
C LYS A 219 -5.36 -7.87 -1.77
N THR A 220 -5.66 -6.62 -2.13
CA THR A 220 -7.02 -6.09 -2.01
C THR A 220 -7.86 -6.40 -3.24
N VAL A 221 -9.19 -6.33 -3.10
CA VAL A 221 -10.15 -6.54 -4.20
C VAL A 221 -9.99 -5.55 -5.37
N VAL A 222 -9.31 -4.43 -5.15
CA VAL A 222 -9.07 -3.39 -6.16
C VAL A 222 -7.63 -3.38 -6.68
N SER A 223 -6.78 -4.28 -6.19
CA SER A 223 -5.43 -4.50 -6.74
C SER A 223 -5.49 -5.30 -8.05
N SER A 224 -4.48 -5.13 -8.90
CA SER A 224 -4.42 -5.74 -10.23
C SER A 224 -4.57 -7.25 -10.23
N SER A 225 -5.29 -7.78 -11.21
CA SER A 225 -5.38 -9.21 -11.50
C SER A 225 -4.11 -9.76 -12.18
N LEU A 226 -3.11 -8.93 -12.48
CA LEU A 226 -1.78 -9.42 -12.80
C LEU A 226 -1.20 -10.22 -11.62
N ILE A 227 -1.50 -9.80 -10.37
CA ILE A 227 -1.13 -10.54 -9.16
C ILE A 227 -1.77 -11.94 -9.13
N ASP A 228 -3.03 -12.06 -9.59
CA ASP A 228 -3.72 -13.36 -9.71
C ASP A 228 -3.00 -14.29 -10.71
N ARG A 229 -2.56 -13.73 -11.83
CA ARG A 229 -1.82 -14.47 -12.85
C ARG A 229 -0.44 -14.90 -12.33
N VAL A 230 0.26 -14.02 -11.61
CA VAL A 230 1.52 -14.34 -10.92
C VAL A 230 1.32 -15.41 -9.86
N SER A 231 0.27 -15.31 -9.05
CA SER A 231 -0.06 -16.31 -8.02
C SER A 231 -0.27 -17.71 -8.64
N ARG A 232 -1.01 -17.79 -9.75
CA ARG A 232 -1.20 -19.05 -10.50
C ARG A 232 0.09 -19.60 -11.09
N LYS A 233 0.92 -18.74 -11.70
CA LYS A 233 2.25 -19.10 -12.22
C LYS A 233 3.14 -19.71 -11.12
N LEU A 234 3.10 -19.12 -9.93
CA LEU A 234 3.90 -19.57 -8.79
C LEU A 234 3.30 -20.77 -8.04
N GLY A 235 2.08 -21.20 -8.39
CA GLY A 235 1.35 -22.24 -7.66
C GLY A 235 1.03 -21.84 -6.21
N ARG A 236 0.82 -20.53 -5.96
CA ARG A 236 0.55 -20.00 -4.63
C ARG A 236 -0.91 -19.62 -4.45
N ARG A 237 -1.43 -19.79 -3.25
CA ARG A 237 -2.78 -19.38 -2.90
C ARG A 237 -2.87 -17.85 -2.83
N LEU A 238 -3.92 -17.31 -3.42
CA LEU A 238 -4.28 -15.89 -3.31
C LEU A 238 -5.17 -15.68 -2.11
N TYR A 239 -4.91 -14.61 -1.34
CA TYR A 239 -5.73 -14.14 -0.23
C TYR A 239 -6.22 -12.73 -0.55
N GLU A 240 -7.35 -12.66 -1.26
CA GLU A 240 -7.97 -11.40 -1.69
C GLU A 240 -8.98 -10.93 -0.64
N VAL A 241 -8.78 -9.70 -0.13
CA VAL A 241 -9.55 -9.12 0.98
C VAL A 241 -10.11 -7.74 0.62
N PRO A 242 -11.05 -7.17 1.39
CA PRO A 242 -11.45 -5.78 1.22
C PRO A 242 -10.27 -4.82 1.37
N VAL A 243 -10.43 -3.57 0.91
CA VAL A 243 -9.38 -2.55 1.08
C VAL A 243 -9.13 -2.27 2.56
N GLY A 244 -7.87 -2.34 2.95
CA GLY A 244 -7.41 -2.11 4.32
C GLY A 244 -6.34 -3.12 4.76
N PHE A 245 -5.17 -2.63 5.12
CA PHE A 245 -4.03 -3.48 5.45
C PHE A 245 -4.24 -4.34 6.71
N LYS A 246 -5.16 -3.95 7.59
CA LYS A 246 -5.54 -4.69 8.79
C LYS A 246 -5.92 -6.15 8.55
N TYR A 247 -6.48 -6.46 7.38
CA TYR A 247 -6.87 -7.82 7.01
C TYR A 247 -5.69 -8.77 6.79
N PHE A 248 -4.48 -8.22 6.62
CA PHE A 248 -3.26 -9.00 6.41
C PHE A 248 -2.48 -9.25 7.71
N ALA A 249 -2.77 -8.49 8.78
CA ALA A 249 -1.96 -8.48 9.99
C ALA A 249 -1.78 -9.88 10.61
N ALA A 250 -2.86 -10.66 10.73
CA ALA A 250 -2.80 -12.01 11.30
C ALA A 250 -1.95 -12.96 10.44
N GLY A 251 -2.15 -12.94 9.12
CA GLY A 251 -1.43 -13.84 8.21
C GLY A 251 0.04 -13.48 8.04
N LEU A 252 0.42 -12.21 8.14
CA LEU A 252 1.82 -11.79 8.21
C LEU A 252 2.44 -12.20 9.55
N PHE A 253 1.68 -12.11 10.64
CA PHE A 253 2.17 -12.46 11.97
C PHE A 253 2.50 -13.95 12.11
N ASP A 254 1.63 -14.83 11.61
CA ASP A 254 1.79 -16.28 11.70
C ASP A 254 2.56 -16.91 10.54
N GLY A 255 2.90 -16.09 9.52
CA GLY A 255 3.63 -16.54 8.33
C GLY A 255 2.77 -17.28 7.29
N SER A 256 1.45 -17.30 7.43
CA SER A 256 0.53 -17.85 6.41
C SER A 256 0.41 -16.96 5.18
N LEU A 257 0.79 -15.67 5.30
CA LEU A 257 1.01 -14.75 4.19
C LEU A 257 2.52 -14.47 4.05
N GLY A 258 3.10 -14.77 2.91
CA GLY A 258 4.48 -14.40 2.59
C GLY A 258 4.60 -12.93 2.22
N PHE A 259 3.58 -12.41 1.55
CA PHE A 259 3.48 -11.04 1.07
C PHE A 259 2.06 -10.51 1.21
N ALA A 260 1.94 -9.22 1.49
CA ALA A 260 0.69 -8.47 1.44
C ALA A 260 0.92 -7.09 0.83
N GLY A 261 0.01 -6.66 -0.06
CA GLY A 261 0.13 -5.36 -0.72
C GLY A 261 -1.21 -4.77 -1.16
N GLU A 262 -1.21 -3.44 -1.28
CA GLU A 262 -2.33 -2.63 -1.73
C GLU A 262 -1.95 -1.80 -2.94
N GLU A 263 -2.90 -1.53 -3.82
CA GLU A 263 -2.72 -0.67 -5.00
C GLU A 263 -2.27 0.76 -4.66
N SER A 264 -2.42 1.16 -3.41
CA SER A 264 -1.97 2.43 -2.86
C SER A 264 -0.47 2.49 -2.56
N ALA A 265 0.31 1.49 -3.03
CA ALA A 265 1.73 1.33 -2.80
C ALA A 265 2.14 0.96 -1.36
N GLY A 266 1.21 0.52 -0.54
CA GLY A 266 1.52 -0.06 0.77
C GLY A 266 1.80 -1.55 0.66
N ALA A 267 2.90 -2.04 1.23
CA ALA A 267 3.22 -3.46 1.23
C ALA A 267 4.04 -3.87 2.46
N SER A 268 3.99 -5.15 2.78
CA SER A 268 4.88 -5.79 3.73
C SER A 268 5.07 -7.26 3.34
N PHE A 269 6.19 -7.85 3.75
CA PHE A 269 6.48 -9.25 3.53
C PHE A 269 7.39 -9.83 4.64
N LEU A 270 7.46 -11.14 4.69
CA LEU A 270 8.20 -11.85 5.72
C LEU A 270 9.71 -11.61 5.62
N ARG A 271 10.40 -11.82 6.72
CA ARG A 271 11.85 -11.96 6.76
C ARG A 271 12.32 -13.11 5.88
N ARG A 272 13.61 -13.14 5.57
CA ARG A 272 14.23 -14.17 4.73
C ARG A 272 14.04 -15.57 5.32
N ASP A 273 13.98 -15.70 6.64
CA ASP A 273 13.75 -16.94 7.39
C ASP A 273 12.27 -17.34 7.50
N GLY A 274 11.35 -16.58 6.89
CA GLY A 274 9.91 -16.82 6.95
C GLY A 274 9.24 -16.32 8.22
N SER A 275 9.95 -15.66 9.12
CA SER A 275 9.34 -15.04 10.29
C SER A 275 8.77 -13.66 9.97
N VAL A 276 7.82 -13.19 10.80
CA VAL A 276 7.19 -11.88 10.61
C VAL A 276 8.21 -10.75 10.66
N TRP A 277 8.17 -9.85 9.68
CA TRP A 277 8.85 -8.55 9.72
C TRP A 277 7.98 -7.53 10.45
N SER A 278 6.88 -7.15 9.81
CA SER A 278 5.89 -6.22 10.34
C SER A 278 4.49 -6.71 9.99
N THR A 279 3.51 -6.36 10.81
CA THR A 279 2.08 -6.60 10.57
C THR A 279 1.36 -5.37 10.02
N ASP A 280 2.12 -4.30 9.78
CA ASP A 280 1.68 -3.11 9.05
C ASP A 280 2.60 -2.87 7.84
N LYS A 281 2.23 -1.93 6.99
CA LYS A 281 2.97 -1.53 5.79
C LYS A 281 4.34 -0.97 6.15
N ASP A 282 5.30 -1.21 5.28
CA ASP A 282 6.65 -0.68 5.36
C ASP A 282 7.13 -0.32 3.96
N GLY A 283 7.36 0.96 3.69
CA GLY A 283 7.77 1.44 2.37
C GLY A 283 9.26 1.27 2.07
N LEU A 284 10.09 1.14 3.12
CA LEU A 284 11.54 1.01 2.93
C LEU A 284 11.92 -0.38 2.40
N ILE A 285 11.26 -1.44 2.87
CA ILE A 285 11.62 -2.79 2.43
C ILE A 285 11.26 -3.06 0.95
N PRO A 286 10.11 -2.62 0.39
CA PRO A 286 9.88 -2.70 -1.05
C PRO A 286 10.89 -1.86 -1.86
N ALA A 287 11.25 -0.68 -1.38
CA ALA A 287 12.26 0.16 -2.02
C ALA A 287 13.63 -0.55 -2.09
N LEU A 288 14.11 -1.09 -0.98
CA LEU A 288 15.36 -1.86 -0.94
C LEU A 288 15.26 -3.19 -1.70
N LEU A 289 14.08 -3.80 -1.78
CA LEU A 289 13.85 -5.00 -2.59
C LEU A 289 14.06 -4.73 -4.08
N ALA A 290 13.70 -3.54 -4.58
CA ALA A 290 13.98 -3.15 -5.96
C ALA A 290 15.50 -3.12 -6.23
N ALA A 291 16.30 -2.64 -5.30
CA ALA A 291 17.76 -2.70 -5.38
C ALA A 291 18.30 -4.14 -5.28
N GLU A 292 17.76 -4.97 -4.37
CA GLU A 292 18.15 -6.38 -4.22
C GLU A 292 17.93 -7.17 -5.51
N MET A 293 16.74 -7.05 -6.12
CA MET A 293 16.44 -7.79 -7.35
C MET A 293 17.28 -7.32 -8.52
N THR A 294 17.58 -6.04 -8.62
CA THR A 294 18.46 -5.48 -9.64
C THR A 294 19.90 -6.00 -9.45
N ALA A 295 20.41 -5.96 -8.23
CA ALA A 295 21.75 -6.46 -7.89
C ALA A 295 21.95 -7.93 -8.22
N ARG A 296 20.94 -8.78 -7.91
CA ARG A 296 21.01 -10.22 -8.17
C ARG A 296 20.97 -10.60 -9.64
N SER A 297 20.18 -9.90 -10.43
CA SER A 297 19.87 -10.35 -11.79
C SER A 297 20.43 -9.47 -12.89
N GLY A 298 20.95 -8.29 -12.55
CA GLY A 298 21.33 -7.28 -13.53
C GLY A 298 20.13 -6.65 -14.27
N ARG A 299 18.89 -6.98 -13.88
CA ARG A 299 17.65 -6.46 -14.46
C ARG A 299 16.89 -5.64 -13.44
N ASP A 300 16.55 -4.42 -13.81
CA ASP A 300 15.76 -3.54 -12.96
C ASP A 300 14.27 -3.98 -12.87
N PRO A 301 13.48 -3.41 -11.95
CA PRO A 301 12.06 -3.77 -11.81
C PRO A 301 11.23 -3.56 -13.09
N ALA A 302 11.56 -2.58 -13.93
CA ALA A 302 10.83 -2.35 -15.18
C ALA A 302 11.10 -3.44 -16.22
N GLU A 303 12.35 -3.86 -16.37
CA GLU A 303 12.73 -4.97 -17.26
C GLU A 303 12.09 -6.28 -16.81
N ARG A 304 11.98 -6.50 -15.49
CA ARG A 304 11.25 -7.65 -14.94
C ARG A 304 9.76 -7.56 -15.21
N TYR A 305 9.17 -6.37 -15.07
CA TYR A 305 7.77 -6.14 -15.39
C TYR A 305 7.49 -6.43 -16.87
N GLN A 306 8.34 -5.94 -17.78
CA GLN A 306 8.20 -6.21 -19.21
C GLN A 306 8.24 -7.72 -19.52
N ALA A 307 9.17 -8.46 -18.91
CA ALA A 307 9.22 -9.91 -19.07
C ALA A 307 7.95 -10.60 -18.53
N LEU A 308 7.46 -10.12 -17.39
CA LEU A 308 6.27 -10.66 -16.74
C LEU A 308 5.00 -10.45 -17.58
N VAL A 309 4.81 -9.27 -18.16
CA VAL A 309 3.64 -8.98 -18.99
C VAL A 309 3.71 -9.62 -20.38
N GLN A 310 4.90 -9.88 -20.92
CA GLN A 310 5.07 -10.69 -22.13
C GLN A 310 4.57 -12.13 -21.93
N GLU A 311 4.75 -12.67 -20.72
CA GLU A 311 4.30 -14.03 -20.37
C GLU A 311 2.82 -14.06 -19.97
N LEU A 312 2.37 -13.10 -19.18
CA LEU A 312 1.07 -13.14 -18.51
C LEU A 312 0.01 -12.18 -19.08
N GLY A 313 0.40 -11.34 -20.04
CA GLY A 313 -0.44 -10.25 -20.59
C GLY A 313 -0.29 -8.95 -19.82
N GLU A 314 -0.40 -7.84 -20.54
CA GLU A 314 -0.27 -6.49 -20.00
C GLU A 314 -1.63 -5.94 -19.58
N PRO A 315 -1.82 -5.58 -18.29
CA PRO A 315 -3.04 -4.91 -17.84
C PRO A 315 -2.99 -3.42 -18.18
N VAL A 316 -4.12 -2.88 -18.59
CA VAL A 316 -4.41 -1.44 -18.56
C VAL A 316 -5.48 -1.19 -17.53
N SER A 317 -5.30 -0.19 -16.67
CA SER A 317 -6.21 0.08 -15.56
C SER A 317 -6.51 1.57 -15.43
N THR A 318 -7.63 1.87 -14.80
CA THR A 318 -8.03 3.23 -14.47
C THR A 318 -8.87 3.26 -13.21
N ARG A 319 -8.95 4.44 -12.60
CA ARG A 319 -9.93 4.77 -11.56
C ARG A 319 -10.70 6.01 -12.01
N ILE A 320 -12.00 5.96 -11.87
CA ILE A 320 -12.88 7.13 -12.03
C ILE A 320 -13.61 7.41 -10.73
N ASP A 321 -13.85 8.68 -10.48
CA ASP A 321 -14.60 9.17 -9.34
C ASP A 321 -15.93 9.78 -9.88
N ALA A 322 -17.05 9.35 -9.33
CA ALA A 322 -18.39 9.81 -9.74
C ALA A 322 -19.14 10.38 -8.54
N ALA A 323 -19.88 11.48 -8.75
CA ALA A 323 -20.67 12.11 -7.70
C ALA A 323 -21.73 11.16 -7.15
N ALA A 324 -21.91 11.12 -5.83
CA ALA A 324 -22.94 10.32 -5.17
C ALA A 324 -23.43 10.97 -3.88
N THR A 325 -24.75 10.99 -3.70
CA THR A 325 -25.35 11.42 -2.45
C THR A 325 -25.06 10.43 -1.31
N PRO A 326 -25.19 10.85 -0.04
CA PRO A 326 -25.06 9.94 1.10
C PRO A 326 -26.00 8.72 1.02
N VAL A 327 -27.21 8.88 0.43
CA VAL A 327 -28.18 7.79 0.22
C VAL A 327 -27.60 6.78 -0.77
N GLN A 328 -27.17 7.23 -1.94
CA GLN A 328 -26.56 6.39 -2.98
C GLN A 328 -25.31 5.68 -2.48
N LYS A 329 -24.46 6.37 -1.71
CA LYS A 329 -23.29 5.76 -1.07
C LYS A 329 -23.68 4.62 -0.13
N LYS A 330 -24.75 4.80 0.65
CA LYS A 330 -25.29 3.77 1.54
C LYS A 330 -25.88 2.59 0.76
N GLN A 331 -26.58 2.84 -0.35
CA GLN A 331 -27.09 1.79 -1.23
C GLN A 331 -25.94 1.00 -1.85
N LEU A 332 -24.94 1.68 -2.44
CA LEU A 332 -23.77 1.05 -3.03
C LEU A 332 -23.02 0.15 -2.03
N SER A 333 -22.85 0.62 -0.78
CA SER A 333 -22.19 -0.16 0.26
C SER A 333 -22.89 -1.46 0.64
N LYS A 334 -24.18 -1.61 0.28
CA LYS A 334 -25.03 -2.76 0.59
C LYS A 334 -25.44 -3.57 -0.64
N LEU A 335 -24.91 -3.23 -1.82
CA LEU A 335 -25.27 -3.95 -3.04
C LEU A 335 -24.94 -5.44 -2.91
N THR A 336 -25.83 -6.24 -3.42
CA THR A 336 -25.71 -7.70 -3.52
C THR A 336 -25.62 -8.14 -4.97
N PRO A 337 -25.04 -9.29 -5.29
CA PRO A 337 -24.98 -9.82 -6.65
C PRO A 337 -26.36 -9.95 -7.31
N ALA A 338 -27.41 -10.22 -6.54
CA ALA A 338 -28.78 -10.38 -7.06
C ALA A 338 -29.40 -9.09 -7.66
N GLN A 339 -28.84 -7.94 -7.34
CA GLN A 339 -29.28 -6.64 -7.86
C GLN A 339 -28.64 -6.28 -9.21
N ILE A 340 -27.69 -7.08 -9.66
CA ILE A 340 -27.01 -6.89 -10.95
C ILE A 340 -27.59 -7.87 -11.96
N HIS A 341 -28.29 -7.34 -12.95
CA HIS A 341 -28.99 -8.15 -13.95
C HIS A 341 -28.19 -8.35 -15.24
N SER A 342 -27.08 -7.61 -15.40
CA SER A 342 -26.19 -7.77 -16.55
C SER A 342 -25.52 -9.13 -16.54
N THR A 343 -25.52 -9.81 -17.69
CA THR A 343 -24.83 -11.11 -17.89
C THR A 343 -23.52 -10.94 -18.62
N GLU A 344 -23.29 -9.77 -19.21
CA GLU A 344 -22.09 -9.42 -19.96
C GLU A 344 -21.53 -8.07 -19.46
N LEU A 345 -20.21 -7.90 -19.63
CA LEU A 345 -19.47 -6.68 -19.37
C LEU A 345 -18.41 -6.52 -20.46
N ALA A 346 -18.45 -5.40 -21.19
CA ALA A 346 -17.55 -5.07 -22.29
C ALA A 346 -17.49 -6.15 -23.40
N GLY A 347 -18.58 -6.93 -23.59
CA GLY A 347 -18.68 -8.00 -24.58
C GLY A 347 -18.14 -9.34 -24.10
N GLU A 348 -17.81 -9.48 -22.84
CA GLU A 348 -17.42 -10.73 -22.20
C GLU A 348 -18.48 -11.18 -21.19
N THR A 349 -18.72 -12.49 -21.12
CA THR A 349 -19.61 -13.08 -20.11
C THR A 349 -19.09 -12.80 -18.69
N ILE A 350 -19.94 -12.31 -17.80
CA ILE A 350 -19.61 -12.12 -16.39
C ILE A 350 -19.40 -13.48 -15.73
N GLN A 351 -18.21 -13.67 -15.15
CA GLN A 351 -17.83 -14.91 -14.47
C GLN A 351 -18.20 -14.89 -12.99
N SER A 352 -18.13 -13.72 -12.35
CA SER A 352 -18.51 -13.57 -10.95
C SER A 352 -18.89 -12.14 -10.61
N ILE A 353 -19.79 -12.01 -9.63
CA ILE A 353 -20.21 -10.75 -9.02
C ILE A 353 -20.02 -10.92 -7.52
N LEU A 354 -19.17 -10.10 -6.92
CA LEU A 354 -18.74 -10.24 -5.54
C LEU A 354 -19.17 -9.04 -4.70
N SER A 355 -19.82 -9.27 -3.59
CA SER A 355 -20.06 -8.30 -2.51
C SER A 355 -19.25 -8.62 -1.24
N HIS A 356 -18.60 -9.80 -1.22
CA HIS A 356 -17.70 -10.26 -0.17
C HIS A 356 -16.37 -10.71 -0.77
N ALA A 357 -15.29 -10.42 -0.08
CA ALA A 357 -13.95 -10.78 -0.56
C ALA A 357 -13.70 -12.29 -0.45
N PRO A 358 -13.12 -12.94 -1.48
CA PRO A 358 -12.93 -14.39 -1.49
C PRO A 358 -12.00 -14.91 -0.38
N GLY A 359 -11.05 -14.11 0.07
CA GLY A 359 -10.03 -14.55 1.02
C GLY A 359 -10.54 -14.71 2.44
N ASN A 360 -11.41 -13.80 2.92
CA ASN A 360 -11.86 -13.77 4.30
C ASN A 360 -13.38 -13.68 4.48
N GLN A 361 -14.13 -13.64 3.38
CA GLN A 361 -15.59 -13.51 3.38
C GLN A 361 -16.13 -12.21 4.01
N ASP A 362 -15.29 -11.21 4.20
CA ASP A 362 -15.72 -9.89 4.67
C ASP A 362 -16.35 -9.08 3.54
N ALA A 363 -17.32 -8.23 3.91
CA ALA A 363 -18.00 -7.36 2.96
C ALA A 363 -17.02 -6.38 2.29
N ILE A 364 -17.06 -6.30 0.96
CA ILE A 364 -16.25 -5.36 0.17
C ILE A 364 -16.67 -3.89 0.47
N GLY A 365 -17.90 -3.69 0.94
CA GLY A 365 -18.49 -2.36 1.08
C GLY A 365 -18.80 -1.74 -0.28
N GLY A 366 -19.16 -2.56 -1.24
CA GLY A 366 -19.44 -2.24 -2.64
C GLY A 366 -19.57 -3.52 -3.46
N LEU A 367 -19.21 -3.46 -4.73
CA LEU A 367 -19.37 -4.55 -5.68
C LEU A 367 -18.09 -4.73 -6.51
N LYS A 368 -17.74 -5.98 -6.84
CA LYS A 368 -16.74 -6.32 -7.86
C LYS A 368 -17.37 -7.25 -8.90
N VAL A 369 -17.22 -6.92 -10.18
CA VAL A 369 -17.68 -7.73 -11.32
C VAL A 369 -16.46 -8.16 -12.11
N VAL A 370 -16.38 -9.45 -12.44
CA VAL A 370 -15.21 -10.07 -13.07
C VAL A 370 -15.61 -10.80 -14.33
N THR A 371 -14.85 -10.59 -15.40
CA THR A 371 -14.91 -11.33 -16.68
C THR A 371 -13.61 -12.10 -16.91
N ALA A 372 -13.44 -12.70 -18.08
CA ALA A 372 -12.22 -13.44 -18.41
C ALA A 372 -10.98 -12.56 -18.49
N ASN A 373 -11.11 -11.33 -19.04
CA ASN A 373 -9.99 -10.43 -19.29
C ASN A 373 -10.16 -9.05 -18.68
N GLY A 374 -11.17 -8.86 -17.83
CA GLY A 374 -11.38 -7.58 -17.18
C GLY A 374 -12.18 -7.67 -15.90
N TRP A 375 -12.17 -6.61 -15.16
CA TRP A 375 -13.00 -6.45 -13.96
C TRP A 375 -13.23 -4.98 -13.64
N PHE A 376 -14.31 -4.70 -12.91
CA PHE A 376 -14.41 -3.46 -12.17
C PHE A 376 -14.80 -3.71 -10.72
N ALA A 377 -14.45 -2.75 -9.85
CA ALA A 377 -14.95 -2.68 -8.49
C ALA A 377 -15.46 -1.27 -8.18
N ALA A 378 -16.68 -1.16 -7.66
CA ALA A 378 -17.29 0.10 -7.29
C ALA A 378 -17.46 0.20 -5.77
N ARG A 379 -17.04 1.32 -5.17
CA ARG A 379 -17.07 1.55 -3.73
C ARG A 379 -17.36 3.01 -3.38
N PRO A 380 -18.16 3.30 -2.34
CA PRO A 380 -18.35 4.67 -1.86
C PRO A 380 -17.06 5.22 -1.25
N SER A 381 -16.83 6.51 -1.40
CA SER A 381 -15.79 7.22 -0.63
C SER A 381 -16.24 7.38 0.83
N GLY A 382 -15.33 7.17 1.77
CA GLY A 382 -15.60 7.38 3.20
C GLY A 382 -15.65 8.85 3.60
N THR A 383 -14.99 9.74 2.84
CA THR A 383 -14.75 11.14 3.21
C THR A 383 -15.35 12.16 2.25
N GLU A 384 -15.72 11.76 1.03
CA GLU A 384 -16.20 12.63 -0.03
C GLU A 384 -17.56 12.15 -0.55
N ASP A 385 -18.34 13.05 -1.15
CA ASP A 385 -19.64 12.69 -1.76
C ASP A 385 -19.49 12.16 -3.19
N ILE A 386 -18.68 11.10 -3.28
CA ILE A 386 -18.38 10.36 -4.50
C ILE A 386 -18.39 8.86 -4.24
N TYR A 387 -18.48 8.08 -5.32
CA TYR A 387 -18.02 6.72 -5.35
C TYR A 387 -16.89 6.54 -6.36
N LYS A 388 -16.10 5.49 -6.20
CA LYS A 388 -14.94 5.19 -7.02
C LYS A 388 -15.19 3.89 -7.78
N ILE A 389 -14.92 3.91 -9.09
CA ILE A 389 -14.83 2.71 -9.91
C ILE A 389 -13.37 2.48 -10.24
N TYR A 390 -12.86 1.35 -9.83
CA TYR A 390 -11.58 0.79 -10.26
C TYR A 390 -11.85 -0.19 -11.39
N ALA A 391 -11.11 -0.14 -12.46
CA ALA A 391 -11.30 -1.02 -13.60
C ALA A 391 -9.96 -1.42 -14.22
N GLU A 392 -9.90 -2.66 -14.72
CA GLU A 392 -8.72 -3.21 -15.38
C GLU A 392 -9.14 -4.09 -16.56
N SER A 393 -8.33 -4.06 -17.62
CA SER A 393 -8.48 -4.88 -18.81
C SER A 393 -7.14 -5.44 -19.27
N PHE A 394 -7.11 -6.70 -19.70
CA PHE A 394 -6.00 -7.35 -20.37
C PHE A 394 -6.14 -7.41 -21.90
N ILE A 395 -7.17 -6.79 -22.47
CA ILE A 395 -7.37 -6.68 -23.93
C ILE A 395 -6.81 -5.36 -24.47
N GLY A 396 -6.77 -4.32 -23.63
CA GLY A 396 -6.23 -3.01 -23.99
C GLY A 396 -7.18 -1.85 -23.75
N GLN A 397 -6.75 -0.67 -24.18
CA GLN A 397 -7.37 0.60 -23.80
C GLN A 397 -8.82 0.76 -24.28
N GLN A 398 -9.15 0.30 -25.48
CA GLN A 398 -10.53 0.40 -26.00
C GLN A 398 -11.49 -0.48 -25.19
N HIS A 399 -11.07 -1.69 -24.85
CA HIS A 399 -11.86 -2.56 -23.99
C HIS A 399 -12.03 -1.98 -22.58
N LEU A 400 -10.98 -1.39 -22.01
CA LEU A 400 -11.05 -0.70 -20.72
C LEU A 400 -12.07 0.45 -20.75
N GLN A 401 -12.06 1.29 -21.80
CA GLN A 401 -13.01 2.39 -21.95
C GLN A 401 -14.46 1.90 -21.98
N ARG A 402 -14.72 0.84 -22.78
CA ARG A 402 -16.03 0.21 -22.83
C ARG A 402 -16.43 -0.37 -21.47
N LEU A 403 -15.52 -1.08 -20.83
CA LEU A 403 -15.73 -1.66 -19.50
C LEU A 403 -16.11 -0.60 -18.46
N VAL A 404 -15.40 0.53 -18.43
CA VAL A 404 -15.71 1.65 -17.53
C VAL A 404 -17.07 2.26 -17.81
N ALA A 405 -17.44 2.48 -19.09
CA ALA A 405 -18.74 3.04 -19.44
C ALA A 405 -19.90 2.10 -19.02
N GLU A 406 -19.76 0.82 -19.27
CA GLU A 406 -20.76 -0.18 -18.86
C GLU A 406 -20.79 -0.36 -17.33
N ALA A 407 -19.64 -0.32 -16.64
CA ALA A 407 -19.57 -0.35 -15.18
C ALA A 407 -20.31 0.82 -14.55
N GLN A 408 -20.16 2.03 -15.10
CA GLN A 408 -20.89 3.22 -14.65
C GLN A 408 -22.40 3.02 -14.78
N GLN A 409 -22.88 2.54 -15.93
CA GLN A 409 -24.31 2.26 -16.16
C GLN A 409 -24.86 1.21 -15.19
N ILE A 410 -24.11 0.13 -14.96
CA ILE A 410 -24.50 -0.93 -14.00
C ILE A 410 -24.62 -0.36 -12.59
N VAL A 411 -23.66 0.44 -12.15
CA VAL A 411 -23.67 1.03 -10.81
C VAL A 411 -24.80 2.04 -10.68
N ASP A 412 -24.94 2.97 -11.64
CA ASP A 412 -25.97 4.01 -11.61
C ASP A 412 -27.39 3.39 -11.60
N ALA A 413 -27.62 2.35 -12.40
CA ALA A 413 -28.89 1.63 -12.39
C ALA A 413 -29.17 0.94 -11.04
N ALA A 414 -28.13 0.44 -10.37
CA ALA A 414 -28.26 -0.26 -9.09
C ALA A 414 -28.48 0.67 -7.89
N ILE A 415 -28.13 1.96 -8.01
CA ILE A 415 -28.27 2.97 -6.94
C ILE A 415 -29.26 4.10 -7.32
N ALA A 416 -30.06 3.92 -8.36
CA ALA A 416 -30.97 4.95 -8.88
C ALA A 416 -32.24 5.21 -8.04
N ASP A 417 -32.52 4.41 -7.00
CA ASP A 417 -33.73 4.49 -6.15
C ASP A 417 -33.49 5.16 -4.79
#